data_8d6c25568e59fb0e9d00fd87492186ac
#
_entry.id   8d6c25568e59fb0e9d00fd87492186ac
#
_cell.length_a   1.000
_cell.length_b   1.000
_cell.length_c   1.000
_cell.angle_alpha   90.00
_cell.angle_beta   90.00
_cell.angle_gamma   90.00
#
_symmetry.space_group_name_H-M   'P 1'
#
loop_
_entity.id
_entity.type
_entity.pdbx_description
1 polymer ?
#
loop_
_entity_poly.entity_id
_entity_poly.type
_entity_poly.pdbx_seq_one_letter_code
_entity_poly.pdbx_strand_id
1 'polypeptide(L)'
;PMIELGAGFDMDLTARENIFLNGSVLGYSKQMMEEKFDEILEFSELQPFVDVAVKNYSSGMVARLAFAIATITKPDILIVDEILAVGDFLFQQKCEKRIREMMDRGTTVIIVSHTIEQIERLCKHVLWLEHGNMKMLGDTKTVCDAYKAI
;
A
#
# COMPACT_ATOMS: atom_id res chain seq x y z
N PRO A 1 1.24 -6.59 7.40
CA PRO A 1 1.36 -5.16 7.72
C PRO A 1 0.14 -4.39 7.22
N MET A 2 -0.17 -3.32 7.89
CA MET A 2 -1.17 -2.35 7.44
C MET A 2 -0.42 -1.20 6.76
N ILE A 3 -0.84 -0.84 5.55
CA ILE A 3 -0.31 0.32 4.86
C ILE A 3 -1.25 1.49 5.14
N GLU A 4 -0.88 2.29 6.10
CA GLU A 4 -1.46 3.59 6.36
C GLU A 4 -0.45 4.66 5.92
N LEU A 5 -0.91 5.69 5.21
CA LEU A 5 -0.07 6.74 4.63
C LEU A 5 0.83 7.39 5.70
N GLY A 6 2.12 7.07 5.67
CA GLY A 6 3.12 7.69 6.53
C GLY A 6 3.07 7.31 8.01
N ALA A 7 2.23 6.35 8.41
CA ALA A 7 2.26 5.83 9.77
C ALA A 7 3.64 5.26 10.10
N GLY A 8 4.27 5.79 11.14
CA GLY A 8 5.61 5.40 11.57
C GLY A 8 6.76 6.15 10.88
N PHE A 9 6.49 7.15 10.02
CA PHE A 9 7.53 8.03 9.53
C PHE A 9 7.83 9.13 10.53
N ASP A 10 9.13 9.39 10.74
CA ASP A 10 9.60 10.62 11.38
C ASP A 10 9.83 11.65 10.26
N MET A 11 9.06 12.72 10.29
CA MET A 11 9.04 13.72 9.23
C MET A 11 10.34 14.55 9.18
N ASP A 12 11.09 14.61 10.28
CA ASP A 12 12.37 15.32 10.35
C ASP A 12 13.54 14.49 9.81
N LEU A 13 13.37 13.18 9.70
CA LEU A 13 14.35 12.27 9.12
C LEU A 13 14.24 12.23 7.58
N THR A 14 15.36 11.86 6.95
CA THR A 14 15.43 11.62 5.51
C THR A 14 14.66 10.35 5.11
N ALA A 15 14.42 10.16 3.81
CA ALA A 15 13.85 8.90 3.32
C ALA A 15 14.75 7.70 3.64
N ARG A 16 16.07 7.86 3.53
CA ARG A 16 17.05 6.85 3.93
C ARG A 16 16.83 6.39 5.37
N GLU A 17 16.78 7.32 6.29
CA GLU A 17 16.60 7.02 7.71
C GLU A 17 15.23 6.41 8.00
N ASN A 18 14.18 6.92 7.35
CA ASN A 18 12.82 6.37 7.46
C ASN A 18 12.69 4.95 6.91
N ILE A 19 13.41 4.59 5.85
CA ILE A 19 13.42 3.21 5.33
C ILE A 19 13.90 2.24 6.42
N PHE A 20 14.99 2.56 7.11
CA PHE A 20 15.51 1.72 8.20
C PHE A 20 14.62 1.75 9.45
N LEU A 21 14.10 2.93 9.81
CA LEU A 21 13.18 3.09 10.94
C LEU A 21 11.92 2.24 10.74
N ASN A 22 11.25 2.38 9.60
CA ASN A 22 10.04 1.61 9.28
C ASN A 22 10.33 0.11 9.14
N GLY A 23 11.45 -0.25 8.53
CA GLY A 23 11.89 -1.63 8.48
C GLY A 23 11.98 -2.25 9.88
N SER A 24 12.55 -1.53 10.83
CA SER A 24 12.65 -1.95 12.24
C SER A 24 11.28 -2.07 12.91
N VAL A 25 10.36 -1.13 12.68
CA VAL A 25 8.98 -1.18 13.19
C VAL A 25 8.23 -2.39 12.65
N LEU A 26 8.46 -2.76 11.38
CA LEU A 26 7.89 -3.95 10.75
C LEU A 26 8.59 -5.26 11.15
N GLY A 27 9.63 -5.19 11.98
CA GLY A 27 10.36 -6.35 12.48
C GLY A 27 11.45 -6.87 11.53
N TYR A 28 11.86 -6.09 10.54
CA TYR A 28 12.94 -6.47 9.62
C TYR A 28 14.31 -6.13 10.18
N SER A 29 15.31 -6.97 9.88
CA SER A 29 16.68 -6.71 10.28
C SER A 29 17.30 -5.58 9.45
N LYS A 30 18.29 -4.89 10.03
CA LYS A 30 19.04 -3.87 9.32
C LYS A 30 19.68 -4.42 8.04
N GLN A 31 20.27 -5.60 8.11
CA GLN A 31 20.88 -6.26 6.95
C GLN A 31 19.88 -6.48 5.82
N MET A 32 18.67 -6.97 6.15
CA MET A 32 17.62 -7.16 5.16
C MET A 32 17.21 -5.85 4.50
N MET A 33 17.11 -4.76 5.28
CA MET A 33 16.78 -3.44 4.75
C MET A 33 17.90 -2.87 3.87
N GLU A 34 19.18 -3.14 4.21
CA GLU A 34 20.34 -2.80 3.37
C GLU A 34 20.27 -3.52 2.01
N GLU A 35 19.97 -4.82 2.02
CA GLU A 35 19.82 -5.63 0.80
C GLU A 35 18.66 -5.17 -0.10
N LYS A 36 17.60 -4.62 0.50
CA LYS A 36 16.38 -4.18 -0.19
C LYS A 36 16.34 -2.68 -0.47
N PHE A 37 17.31 -1.93 -0.02
CA PHE A 37 17.34 -0.48 -0.08
C PHE A 37 17.17 0.06 -1.51
N ASP A 38 17.95 -0.44 -2.44
CA ASP A 38 17.93 0.01 -3.83
C ASP A 38 16.59 -0.35 -4.50
N GLU A 39 16.02 -1.54 -4.21
CA GLU A 39 14.71 -1.96 -4.72
C GLU A 39 13.60 -1.03 -4.21
N ILE A 40 13.64 -0.62 -2.95
CA ILE A 40 12.67 0.34 -2.36
C ILE A 40 12.76 1.68 -3.11
N LEU A 41 13.95 2.20 -3.32
CA LEU A 41 14.15 3.47 -4.00
C LEU A 41 13.74 3.42 -5.48
N GLU A 42 14.07 2.35 -6.18
CA GLU A 42 13.69 2.15 -7.57
C GLU A 42 12.16 2.06 -7.71
N PHE A 43 11.51 1.30 -6.82
CA PHE A 43 10.05 1.19 -6.85
C PHE A 43 9.37 2.52 -6.57
N SER A 44 9.80 3.25 -5.53
CA SER A 44 9.22 4.54 -5.15
C SER A 44 9.59 5.70 -6.09
N GLU A 45 10.63 5.52 -6.93
CA GLU A 45 11.18 6.55 -7.82
C GLU A 45 11.70 7.78 -7.06
N LEU A 46 12.26 7.56 -5.88
CA LEU A 46 12.71 8.62 -4.97
C LEU A 46 14.23 8.72 -4.82
N GLN A 47 15.01 8.07 -5.70
CA GLN A 47 16.48 8.13 -5.65
C GLN A 47 17.03 9.55 -5.53
N PRO A 48 16.55 10.56 -6.30
CA PRO A 48 17.07 11.92 -6.22
C PRO A 48 16.79 12.62 -4.89
N PHE A 49 15.83 12.12 -4.12
CA PHE A 49 15.33 12.75 -2.88
C PHE A 49 15.69 11.96 -1.62
N VAL A 50 16.48 10.89 -1.73
CA VAL A 50 16.73 9.93 -0.65
C VAL A 50 17.32 10.56 0.61
N ASP A 51 18.12 11.60 0.48
CA ASP A 51 18.78 12.32 1.58
C ASP A 51 18.06 13.64 1.93
N VAL A 52 16.83 13.85 1.45
CA VAL A 52 15.95 14.96 1.80
C VAL A 52 15.01 14.53 2.92
N ALA A 53 14.80 15.40 3.92
CA ALA A 53 13.88 15.16 5.01
C ALA A 53 12.43 15.01 4.49
N VAL A 54 11.72 14.01 5.01
CA VAL A 54 10.37 13.63 4.52
C VAL A 54 9.34 14.75 4.70
N LYS A 55 9.54 15.67 5.65
CA LYS A 55 8.70 16.87 5.78
C LYS A 55 8.66 17.74 4.51
N ASN A 56 9.65 17.63 3.64
CA ASN A 56 9.73 18.36 2.37
C ASN A 56 9.12 17.57 1.19
N TYR A 57 8.59 16.37 1.44
CA TYR A 57 7.94 15.54 0.44
C TYR A 57 6.50 15.98 0.19
N SER A 58 6.02 15.81 -1.03
CA SER A 58 4.58 15.84 -1.30
C SER A 58 3.90 14.62 -0.68
N SER A 59 2.58 14.70 -0.47
CA SER A 59 1.79 13.55 0.00
C SER A 59 1.95 12.32 -0.90
N GLY A 60 2.05 12.56 -2.23
CA GLY A 60 2.31 11.49 -3.20
C GLY A 60 3.69 10.83 -3.01
N MET A 61 4.73 11.61 -2.73
CA MET A 61 6.08 11.07 -2.45
C MET A 61 6.09 10.25 -1.14
N VAL A 62 5.43 10.73 -0.10
CA VAL A 62 5.28 9.98 1.17
C VAL A 62 4.59 8.65 0.93
N ALA A 63 3.48 8.66 0.18
CA ALA A 63 2.74 7.45 -0.14
C ALA A 63 3.55 6.45 -0.98
N ARG A 64 4.31 6.93 -1.97
CA ARG A 64 5.20 6.10 -2.78
C ARG A 64 6.24 5.39 -1.92
N LEU A 65 6.87 6.11 -0.98
CA LEU A 65 7.85 5.56 -0.06
C LEU A 65 7.22 4.52 0.89
N ALA A 66 6.08 4.86 1.49
CA ALA A 66 5.37 3.98 2.42
C ALA A 66 4.95 2.67 1.74
N PHE A 67 4.37 2.76 0.53
CA PHE A 67 3.97 1.58 -0.24
C PHE A 67 5.17 0.71 -0.62
N ALA A 68 6.28 1.32 -1.06
CA ALA A 68 7.48 0.59 -1.42
C ALA A 68 8.03 -0.20 -0.24
N ILE A 69 8.12 0.41 0.95
CA ILE A 69 8.61 -0.26 2.17
C ILE A 69 7.66 -1.41 2.57
N ALA A 70 6.36 -1.15 2.60
CA ALA A 70 5.38 -2.14 3.06
C ALA A 70 5.25 -3.36 2.14
N THR A 71 5.58 -3.22 0.85
CA THR A 71 5.48 -4.29 -0.15
C THR A 71 6.81 -4.89 -0.57
N ILE A 72 7.90 -4.50 0.11
CA ILE A 72 9.24 -5.02 -0.23
C ILE A 72 9.41 -6.49 0.17
N THR A 73 8.64 -6.94 1.13
CA THR A 73 8.63 -8.32 1.60
C THR A 73 7.31 -8.99 1.25
N LYS A 74 7.24 -10.29 1.47
CA LYS A 74 6.01 -11.08 1.31
C LYS A 74 5.36 -11.31 2.67
N PRO A 75 4.44 -10.46 3.12
CA PRO A 75 3.66 -10.73 4.32
C PRO A 75 2.61 -11.82 4.06
N ASP A 76 2.18 -12.53 5.11
CA ASP A 76 1.04 -13.46 5.00
C ASP A 76 -0.27 -12.69 4.77
N ILE A 77 -0.41 -11.52 5.42
CA ILE A 77 -1.59 -10.65 5.31
C ILE A 77 -1.12 -9.22 5.06
N LEU A 78 -1.68 -8.59 4.05
CA LEU A 78 -1.51 -7.18 3.72
C LEU A 78 -2.86 -6.47 3.79
N ILE A 79 -2.95 -5.41 4.58
CA ILE A 79 -4.12 -4.54 4.65
C ILE A 79 -3.79 -3.23 3.93
N VAL A 80 -4.61 -2.85 2.96
CA VAL A 80 -4.45 -1.65 2.13
C VAL A 80 -5.65 -0.75 2.37
N ASP A 81 -5.44 0.44 2.92
CA ASP A 81 -6.48 1.42 3.19
C ASP A 81 -6.29 2.65 2.27
N GLU A 82 -7.17 2.79 1.28
CA GLU A 82 -7.27 3.90 0.29
C GLU A 82 -5.96 4.30 -0.44
N ILE A 83 -4.84 3.65 -0.14
CA ILE A 83 -3.50 4.02 -0.62
C ILE A 83 -3.33 3.89 -2.14
N LEU A 84 -4.17 3.08 -2.80
CA LEU A 84 -4.08 2.87 -4.24
C LEU A 84 -4.60 4.07 -5.06
N ALA A 85 -5.20 5.06 -4.41
CA ALA A 85 -5.63 6.30 -5.05
C ALA A 85 -4.54 7.38 -5.06
N VAL A 86 -3.36 7.12 -4.46
CA VAL A 86 -2.28 8.10 -4.30
C VAL A 86 -1.23 7.98 -5.39
N GLY A 87 -0.71 9.12 -5.80
CA GLY A 87 0.26 9.23 -6.89
C GLY A 87 -0.41 9.44 -8.25
N ASP A 88 0.40 9.46 -9.30
CA ASP A 88 -0.10 9.54 -10.68
C ASP A 88 -0.61 8.17 -11.17
N PHE A 89 -1.28 8.19 -12.30
CA PHE A 89 -1.88 7.01 -12.91
C PHE A 89 -0.88 5.85 -13.15
N LEU A 90 0.35 6.18 -13.57
CA LEU A 90 1.38 5.16 -13.85
C LEU A 90 1.84 4.48 -12.56
N PHE A 91 2.00 5.25 -11.49
CA PHE A 91 2.36 4.69 -10.19
C PHE A 91 1.23 3.83 -9.61
N GLN A 92 -0.03 4.24 -9.77
CA GLN A 92 -1.18 3.43 -9.37
C GLN A 92 -1.20 2.07 -10.07
N GLN A 93 -0.94 2.02 -11.39
CA GLN A 93 -0.81 0.76 -12.12
C GLN A 93 0.34 -0.11 -11.59
N LYS A 94 1.47 0.50 -11.25
CA LYS A 94 2.63 -0.18 -10.67
C LYS A 94 2.29 -0.80 -9.30
N CYS A 95 1.53 -0.09 -8.47
CA CYS A 95 1.04 -0.60 -7.19
C CYS A 95 0.05 -1.75 -7.37
N GLU A 96 -0.95 -1.62 -8.26
CA GLU A 96 -1.91 -2.69 -8.56
C GLU A 96 -1.20 -3.96 -9.05
N LYS A 97 -0.21 -3.82 -9.93
CA LYS A 97 0.59 -4.94 -10.41
C LYS A 97 1.33 -5.63 -9.26
N ARG A 98 1.99 -4.87 -8.37
CA ARG A 98 2.69 -5.41 -7.20
C ARG A 98 1.74 -6.18 -6.28
N ILE A 99 0.55 -5.64 -6.02
CA ILE A 99 -0.47 -6.32 -5.20
C ILE A 99 -0.93 -7.64 -5.85
N ARG A 100 -1.18 -7.66 -7.15
CA ARG A 100 -1.54 -8.91 -7.87
C ARG A 100 -0.43 -9.96 -7.76
N GLU A 101 0.82 -9.57 -7.97
CA GLU A 101 1.97 -10.46 -7.82
C GLU A 101 2.08 -11.03 -6.40
N MET A 102 1.78 -10.24 -5.37
CA MET A 102 1.77 -10.69 -3.98
C MET A 102 0.63 -11.69 -3.72
N MET A 103 -0.59 -11.41 -4.24
CA MET A 103 -1.72 -12.34 -4.16
C MET A 103 -1.42 -13.67 -4.86
N ASP A 104 -0.83 -13.63 -6.04
CA ASP A 104 -0.45 -14.83 -6.81
C ASP A 104 0.59 -15.68 -6.08
N ARG A 105 1.41 -15.04 -5.25
CA ARG A 105 2.40 -15.71 -4.38
C ARG A 105 1.83 -16.18 -3.04
N GLY A 106 0.53 -15.99 -2.80
CA GLY A 106 -0.19 -16.48 -1.62
C GLY A 106 -0.35 -15.49 -0.46
N THR A 107 -0.07 -14.19 -0.66
CA THR A 107 -0.42 -13.16 0.32
C THR A 107 -1.94 -12.95 0.35
N THR A 108 -2.55 -12.96 1.53
CA THR A 108 -3.94 -12.54 1.70
C THR A 108 -3.99 -11.01 1.72
N VAL A 109 -4.74 -10.41 0.81
CA VAL A 109 -4.87 -8.94 0.72
C VAL A 109 -6.27 -8.52 1.10
N ILE A 110 -6.38 -7.58 2.04
CA ILE A 110 -7.62 -6.92 2.43
C ILE A 110 -7.54 -5.49 1.95
N ILE A 111 -8.48 -5.07 1.10
CA ILE A 111 -8.51 -3.74 0.52
C ILE A 111 -9.73 -3.00 1.06
N VAL A 112 -9.50 -1.83 1.65
CA VAL A 112 -10.55 -0.87 2.01
C VAL A 112 -10.49 0.27 0.99
N SER A 113 -11.56 0.49 0.26
CA SER A 113 -11.64 1.54 -0.75
C SER A 113 -13.08 1.98 -0.97
N HIS A 114 -13.26 3.24 -1.30
CA HIS A 114 -14.53 3.79 -1.78
C HIS A 114 -14.61 3.81 -3.33
N THR A 115 -13.55 3.37 -4.02
CA THR A 115 -13.47 3.32 -5.48
C THR A 115 -13.90 1.93 -5.96
N ILE A 116 -15.14 1.82 -6.45
CA ILE A 116 -15.75 0.55 -6.86
C ILE A 116 -14.94 -0.13 -7.98
N GLU A 117 -14.45 0.63 -8.95
CA GLU A 117 -13.67 0.11 -10.07
C GLU A 117 -12.38 -0.58 -9.60
N GLN A 118 -11.78 -0.10 -8.54
CA GLN A 118 -10.60 -0.70 -7.91
C GLN A 118 -10.94 -2.05 -7.27
N ILE A 119 -12.05 -2.08 -6.52
CA ILE A 119 -12.56 -3.30 -5.90
C ILE A 119 -12.89 -4.35 -6.96
N GLU A 120 -13.56 -3.96 -8.04
CA GLU A 120 -13.91 -4.86 -9.14
C GLU A 120 -12.68 -5.45 -9.84
N ARG A 121 -11.60 -4.68 -9.96
CA ARG A 121 -10.36 -5.16 -10.60
C ARG A 121 -9.51 -6.07 -9.73
N LEU A 122 -9.50 -5.85 -8.42
CA LEU A 122 -8.53 -6.49 -7.52
C LEU A 122 -9.13 -7.56 -6.63
N CYS A 123 -10.39 -7.43 -6.23
CA CYS A 123 -11.01 -8.30 -5.22
C CYS A 123 -11.81 -9.43 -5.87
N LYS A 124 -11.81 -10.60 -5.22
CA LYS A 124 -12.67 -11.74 -5.56
C LYS A 124 -13.92 -11.79 -4.70
N HIS A 125 -13.83 -11.31 -3.48
CA HIS A 125 -14.92 -11.23 -2.50
C HIS A 125 -15.01 -9.82 -1.96
N VAL A 126 -16.22 -9.35 -1.72
CA VAL A 126 -16.50 -8.00 -1.22
C VAL A 126 -17.41 -8.08 0.00
N LEU A 127 -17.05 -7.32 1.01
CA LEU A 127 -17.87 -7.04 2.17
C LEU A 127 -18.37 -5.59 2.08
N TRP A 128 -19.68 -5.42 1.96
CA TRP A 128 -20.31 -4.11 2.05
C TRP A 128 -20.70 -3.79 3.48
N LEU A 129 -20.13 -2.72 4.01
CA LEU A 129 -20.44 -2.20 5.33
C LEU A 129 -21.23 -0.90 5.22
N GLU A 130 -22.26 -0.74 6.04
CA GLU A 130 -23.03 0.49 6.18
C GLU A 130 -23.27 0.79 7.65
N HIS A 131 -22.82 1.96 8.11
CA HIS A 131 -22.90 2.38 9.52
C HIS A 131 -22.41 1.30 10.52
N GLY A 132 -21.32 0.62 10.19
CA GLY A 132 -20.72 -0.43 11.01
C GLY A 132 -21.44 -1.79 10.95
N ASN A 133 -22.50 -1.92 10.17
CA ASN A 133 -23.22 -3.18 9.97
C ASN A 133 -22.91 -3.80 8.62
N MET A 134 -22.79 -5.12 8.60
CA MET A 134 -22.66 -5.87 7.37
C MET A 134 -23.99 -5.86 6.61
N LYS A 135 -24.00 -5.27 5.43
CA LYS A 135 -25.14 -5.29 4.51
C LYS A 135 -25.09 -6.51 3.60
N MET A 136 -23.95 -6.80 3.03
CA MET A 136 -23.77 -7.90 2.09
C MET A 136 -22.34 -8.42 2.12
N LEU A 137 -22.19 -9.72 1.95
CA LEU A 137 -20.89 -10.40 1.74
C LEU A 137 -21.06 -11.39 0.58
N GLY A 138 -20.19 -11.34 -0.40
CA GLY A 138 -20.29 -12.24 -1.55
C GLY A 138 -19.20 -12.01 -2.59
N ASP A 139 -19.45 -12.57 -3.78
CA ASP A 139 -18.57 -12.31 -4.92
C ASP A 139 -18.63 -10.85 -5.36
N THR A 140 -17.54 -10.39 -5.96
CA THR A 140 -17.33 -8.97 -6.30
C THR A 140 -18.46 -8.44 -7.19
N LYS A 141 -18.86 -9.19 -8.22
CA LYS A 141 -19.87 -8.72 -9.15
C LYS A 141 -21.22 -8.51 -8.46
N THR A 142 -21.68 -9.50 -7.71
CA THR A 142 -22.98 -9.45 -7.03
C THR A 142 -23.06 -8.30 -6.03
N VAL A 143 -22.00 -8.12 -5.22
CA VAL A 143 -22.01 -7.06 -4.18
C VAL A 143 -21.84 -5.67 -4.80
N CYS A 144 -20.95 -5.51 -5.79
CA CYS A 144 -20.75 -4.22 -6.45
C CYS A 144 -21.97 -3.78 -7.27
N ASP A 145 -22.64 -4.71 -7.96
CA ASP A 145 -23.88 -4.41 -8.69
C ASP A 145 -24.99 -3.95 -7.73
N ALA A 146 -25.13 -4.61 -6.57
CA ALA A 146 -26.09 -4.22 -5.55
C ALA A 146 -25.75 -2.83 -4.94
N TYR A 147 -24.46 -2.55 -4.72
CA TYR A 147 -24.00 -1.27 -4.20
C TYR A 147 -24.22 -0.11 -5.19
N LYS A 148 -24.04 -0.34 -6.49
CA LYS A 148 -24.28 0.66 -7.54
C LYS A 148 -25.76 0.96 -7.76
N ALA A 149 -26.65 0.10 -7.29
CA ALA A 149 -28.10 0.23 -7.47
C ALA A 149 -28.79 1.10 -6.41
N ILE A 150 -28.02 1.62 -5.42
CA ILE A 150 -28.52 2.55 -4.42
C ILE A 150 -28.51 3.97 -5.00
#